data_bd536ed54352f3302f368cfd98f582f2
#
_entry.id   bd536ed54352f3302f368cfd98f582f2
#
_cell.length_a   1.000
_cell.length_b   1.000
_cell.length_c   1.000
_cell.angle_alpha   90.00
_cell.angle_beta   90.00
_cell.angle_gamma   90.00
#
_symmetry.space_group_name_H-M   'P 1'
#
loop_
_entity.id
_entity.type
_entity.pdbx_description
1 polymer ?
#
loop_
_entity_poly.entity_id
_entity_poly.type
_entity_poly.pdbx_seq_one_letter_code
_entity_poly.pdbx_strand_id
1 'polypeptide(L)'
;MKQDIITWLKSGANAQEGVQLMKRAGAPSLALRLVSSNPIRHKKMMVEWLVQKFGVDESLHVVHQTAEVVVFKEKPKPFREEFPFLDQPNCPVELEALASRKFSRYHDYVKLHSKLRECRSLEECAQVAGNLLASYMENRAIWNELNYYQQHKSILGKHPIFASFARRKNLLSMSVKDLMKRKQQLENNIWRVQAEMKKGDKPHLDGQRRERLAAYQSELAEVNRLLDEE
;
A
#
# COMPACT_ATOMS: atom_id res chain seq x y z
N MET A 1 -47.03 -0.10 -11.01
CA MET A 1 -45.66 0.49 -11.03
C MET A 1 -45.40 1.47 -9.88
N LYS A 2 -46.18 2.60 -9.72
CA LYS A 2 -45.96 3.53 -8.59
C LYS A 2 -46.11 2.82 -7.24
N GLN A 3 -47.16 1.98 -7.09
CA GLN A 3 -47.39 1.22 -5.88
C GLN A 3 -46.28 0.18 -5.60
N ASP A 4 -45.77 -0.45 -6.64
CA ASP A 4 -44.69 -1.43 -6.51
C ASP A 4 -43.39 -0.75 -6.00
N ILE A 5 -43.12 0.48 -6.48
CA ILE A 5 -41.99 1.28 -6.02
C ILE A 5 -42.15 1.67 -4.55
N ILE A 6 -43.38 2.11 -4.14
CA ILE A 6 -43.66 2.42 -2.73
C ILE A 6 -43.45 1.19 -1.85
N THR A 7 -43.95 0.02 -2.28
CA THR A 7 -43.79 -1.23 -1.53
C THR A 7 -42.32 -1.62 -1.44
N TRP A 8 -41.59 -1.50 -2.55
CA TRP A 8 -40.15 -1.76 -2.59
C TRP A 8 -39.34 -0.84 -1.67
N LEU A 9 -39.65 0.45 -1.66
CA LEU A 9 -39.03 1.43 -0.75
C LEU A 9 -39.29 1.09 0.72
N LYS A 10 -40.54 0.73 1.06
CA LYS A 10 -40.95 0.33 2.42
C LYS A 10 -40.32 -1.00 2.87
N SER A 11 -40.05 -1.93 1.95
CA SER A 11 -39.38 -3.21 2.24
C SER A 11 -37.86 -3.15 2.38
N GLY A 12 -37.27 -1.94 2.39
CA GLY A 12 -35.82 -1.75 2.54
C GLY A 12 -35.08 -1.63 1.23
N ALA A 13 -35.77 -1.47 0.10
CA ALA A 13 -35.23 -1.21 -1.23
C ALA A 13 -34.14 -2.24 -1.65
N ASN A 14 -34.50 -3.51 -1.75
CA ASN A 14 -33.62 -4.56 -2.20
C ASN A 14 -32.97 -4.20 -3.55
N ALA A 15 -31.63 -4.29 -3.65
CA ALA A 15 -30.91 -3.82 -4.81
C ALA A 15 -31.21 -4.63 -6.10
N GLN A 16 -31.45 -5.94 -5.99
CA GLN A 16 -31.82 -6.80 -7.12
C GLN A 16 -33.22 -6.46 -7.67
N GLU A 17 -34.18 -6.26 -6.79
CA GLU A 17 -35.55 -5.85 -7.14
C GLU A 17 -35.54 -4.44 -7.75
N GLY A 18 -34.71 -3.53 -7.25
CA GLY A 18 -34.53 -2.20 -7.82
C GLY A 18 -34.09 -2.22 -9.29
N VAL A 19 -33.17 -3.12 -9.67
CA VAL A 19 -32.78 -3.31 -11.07
C VAL A 19 -33.97 -3.78 -11.92
N GLN A 20 -34.80 -4.69 -11.40
CA GLN A 20 -35.98 -5.17 -12.13
C GLN A 20 -37.04 -4.07 -12.29
N LEU A 21 -37.24 -3.27 -11.27
CA LEU A 21 -38.12 -2.10 -11.32
C LEU A 21 -37.64 -1.08 -12.36
N MET A 22 -36.35 -0.78 -12.41
CA MET A 22 -35.76 0.11 -13.41
C MET A 22 -35.94 -0.44 -14.85
N LYS A 23 -35.78 -1.76 -15.06
CA LYS A 23 -36.05 -2.39 -16.35
C LYS A 23 -37.52 -2.21 -16.75
N ARG A 24 -38.45 -2.54 -15.87
CA ARG A 24 -39.91 -2.38 -16.12
C ARG A 24 -40.32 -0.92 -16.33
N ALA A 25 -39.63 0.00 -15.69
CA ALA A 25 -39.84 1.43 -15.82
C ALA A 25 -39.23 2.01 -17.11
N GLY A 26 -38.54 1.24 -17.93
CA GLY A 26 -37.88 1.70 -19.16
C GLY A 26 -36.71 2.64 -18.92
N ALA A 27 -35.84 2.30 -17.99
CA ALA A 27 -34.62 3.05 -17.76
C ALA A 27 -33.67 2.96 -18.96
N PRO A 28 -32.87 4.02 -19.24
CA PRO A 28 -31.89 4.01 -20.32
C PRO A 28 -30.93 2.83 -20.24
N SER A 29 -30.56 2.26 -21.38
CA SER A 29 -29.69 1.07 -21.46
C SER A 29 -28.35 1.26 -20.73
N LEU A 30 -27.78 2.47 -20.79
CA LEU A 30 -26.53 2.82 -20.08
C LEU A 30 -26.71 2.76 -18.55
N ALA A 31 -27.82 3.31 -18.04
CA ALA A 31 -28.14 3.26 -16.61
C ALA A 31 -28.37 1.82 -16.14
N LEU A 32 -29.08 1.01 -16.94
CA LEU A 32 -29.31 -0.41 -16.64
C LEU A 32 -27.99 -1.22 -16.61
N ARG A 33 -27.07 -0.98 -17.54
CA ARG A 33 -25.75 -1.62 -17.50
C ARG A 33 -24.99 -1.28 -16.24
N LEU A 34 -25.00 0.01 -15.85
CA LEU A 34 -24.30 0.49 -14.66
C LEU A 34 -24.85 -0.15 -13.39
N VAL A 35 -26.18 -0.11 -13.18
CA VAL A 35 -26.81 -0.69 -11.97
C VAL A 35 -26.72 -2.23 -11.95
N SER A 36 -26.77 -2.89 -13.09
CA SER A 36 -26.67 -4.35 -13.18
C SER A 36 -25.26 -4.85 -12.87
N SER A 37 -24.22 -4.06 -13.12
CA SER A 37 -22.84 -4.44 -12.83
C SER A 37 -22.54 -4.50 -11.32
N ASN A 38 -23.13 -3.60 -10.54
CA ASN A 38 -23.02 -3.60 -9.07
C ASN A 38 -24.27 -2.98 -8.42
N PRO A 39 -25.36 -3.76 -8.25
CA PRO A 39 -26.63 -3.24 -7.76
C PRO A 39 -26.54 -2.62 -6.36
N ILE A 40 -25.75 -3.20 -5.47
CA ILE A 40 -25.60 -2.72 -4.09
C ILE A 40 -24.96 -1.32 -4.09
N ARG A 41 -23.89 -1.13 -4.85
CA ARG A 41 -23.18 0.16 -4.94
C ARG A 41 -24.05 1.27 -5.52
N HIS A 42 -24.94 0.91 -6.46
CA HIS A 42 -25.77 1.87 -7.19
C HIS A 42 -27.20 1.97 -6.66
N LYS A 43 -27.46 1.41 -5.46
CA LYS A 43 -28.79 1.43 -4.81
C LYS A 43 -29.36 2.85 -4.69
N LYS A 44 -28.55 3.81 -4.22
CA LYS A 44 -28.98 5.21 -4.07
C LYS A 44 -29.44 5.81 -5.40
N MET A 45 -28.68 5.61 -6.47
CA MET A 45 -29.03 6.07 -7.82
C MET A 45 -30.34 5.44 -8.33
N MET A 46 -30.57 4.16 -8.05
CA MET A 46 -31.83 3.50 -8.40
C MET A 46 -33.03 4.10 -7.68
N VAL A 47 -32.88 4.37 -6.39
CA VAL A 47 -33.92 5.03 -5.57
C VAL A 47 -34.23 6.43 -6.13
N GLU A 48 -33.20 7.27 -6.28
CA GLU A 48 -33.35 8.64 -6.79
C GLU A 48 -34.03 8.65 -8.17
N TRP A 49 -33.62 7.78 -9.09
CA TRP A 49 -34.18 7.71 -10.42
C TRP A 49 -35.66 7.28 -10.44
N LEU A 50 -36.00 6.23 -9.65
CA LEU A 50 -37.39 5.73 -9.57
C LEU A 50 -38.30 6.72 -8.88
N VAL A 51 -37.85 7.35 -7.78
CA VAL A 51 -38.57 8.38 -7.04
C VAL A 51 -38.88 9.58 -7.93
N GLN A 52 -37.86 10.09 -8.64
CA GLN A 52 -37.98 11.24 -9.53
C GLN A 52 -38.92 10.94 -10.70
N LYS A 53 -38.79 9.78 -11.34
CA LYS A 53 -39.58 9.41 -12.52
C LYS A 53 -41.06 9.23 -12.21
N PHE A 54 -41.40 8.69 -11.04
CA PHE A 54 -42.77 8.37 -10.68
C PHE A 54 -43.38 9.33 -9.66
N GLY A 55 -42.69 10.37 -9.25
CA GLY A 55 -43.18 11.36 -8.30
C GLY A 55 -43.60 10.71 -6.97
N VAL A 56 -42.77 9.79 -6.46
CA VAL A 56 -42.99 9.16 -5.15
C VAL A 56 -42.32 10.04 -4.09
N ASP A 57 -42.99 10.19 -2.93
CA ASP A 57 -42.41 10.97 -1.84
C ASP A 57 -41.16 10.24 -1.26
N GLU A 58 -40.06 10.93 -1.26
CA GLU A 58 -38.78 10.39 -0.77
C GLU A 58 -38.80 10.09 0.73
N SER A 59 -39.69 10.75 1.48
CA SER A 59 -39.94 10.49 2.91
C SER A 59 -40.47 9.09 3.19
N LEU A 60 -41.06 8.41 2.18
CA LEU A 60 -41.48 7.01 2.26
C LEU A 60 -40.29 6.02 2.21
N HIS A 61 -39.13 6.47 1.81
CA HIS A 61 -37.89 5.79 2.09
C HIS A 61 -37.65 5.93 3.59
N VAL A 62 -38.40 5.14 4.39
CA VAL A 62 -37.88 4.77 5.70
C VAL A 62 -36.52 4.16 5.39
N VAL A 63 -35.46 4.93 5.71
CA VAL A 63 -34.18 4.39 5.90
C VAL A 63 -34.33 3.36 7.03
N HIS A 64 -34.85 2.17 6.69
CA HIS A 64 -34.19 1.02 7.16
C HIS A 64 -32.77 1.19 6.54
N GLN A 65 -31.96 2.06 7.13
CA GLN A 65 -30.66 1.62 7.49
C GLN A 65 -30.95 0.20 7.96
N THR A 66 -30.95 -0.78 6.98
CA THR A 66 -30.51 -2.12 7.31
C THR A 66 -29.38 -1.73 8.20
N ALA A 67 -29.58 -2.00 9.51
CA ALA A 67 -28.47 -1.90 10.38
C ALA A 67 -27.41 -2.57 9.53
N GLU A 68 -26.64 -1.74 8.78
CA GLU A 68 -25.29 -2.12 8.49
C GLU A 68 -24.98 -2.60 9.86
N VAL A 69 -24.89 -3.93 9.97
CA VAL A 69 -24.25 -4.48 11.14
C VAL A 69 -23.08 -3.57 11.18
N VAL A 70 -23.17 -2.56 12.04
CA VAL A 70 -22.04 -1.76 12.41
C VAL A 70 -21.23 -2.85 13.04
N VAL A 71 -20.51 -3.54 12.15
CA VAL A 71 -19.33 -4.24 12.52
C VAL A 71 -18.60 -3.06 13.09
N PHE A 72 -18.77 -2.90 14.42
CA PHE A 72 -17.91 -2.06 15.21
C PHE A 72 -16.56 -2.57 14.76
N LYS A 73 -15.99 -1.88 13.76
CA LYS A 73 -14.60 -2.11 13.41
C LYS A 73 -13.97 -1.79 14.73
N GLU A 74 -13.66 -2.85 15.47
CA GLU A 74 -12.97 -2.74 16.74
C GLU A 74 -11.92 -1.70 16.48
N LYS A 75 -11.88 -0.65 17.32
CA LYS A 75 -10.91 0.42 17.13
C LYS A 75 -9.60 -0.28 16.84
N PRO A 76 -8.90 0.05 15.73
CA PRO A 76 -7.71 -0.70 15.35
C PRO A 76 -6.82 -0.78 16.59
N LYS A 77 -6.49 -1.98 17.01
CA LYS A 77 -5.64 -2.22 18.17
C LYS A 77 -4.35 -1.44 17.96
N PRO A 78 -3.77 -0.83 19.00
CA PRO A 78 -2.45 -0.24 18.90
C PRO A 78 -1.49 -1.24 18.27
N PHE A 79 -0.61 -0.79 17.39
CA PHE A 79 0.26 -1.67 16.59
C PHE A 79 1.03 -2.71 17.42
N ARG A 80 1.48 -2.35 18.64
CA ARG A 80 2.18 -3.29 19.54
C ARG A 80 1.24 -4.31 20.17
N GLU A 81 -0.01 -3.95 20.41
CA GLU A 81 -1.04 -4.92 20.87
C GLU A 81 -1.42 -5.91 19.77
N GLU A 82 -1.32 -5.50 18.50
CA GLU A 82 -1.56 -6.38 17.36
C GLU A 82 -0.40 -7.35 17.15
N PHE A 83 0.84 -6.91 17.42
CA PHE A 83 2.07 -7.69 17.28
C PHE A 83 2.83 -7.79 18.62
N PRO A 84 2.29 -8.51 19.62
CA PRO A 84 2.87 -8.57 20.96
C PRO A 84 4.26 -9.24 21.00
N PHE A 85 4.66 -9.96 19.96
CA PHE A 85 6.00 -10.53 19.86
C PHE A 85 7.11 -9.48 19.70
N LEU A 86 6.77 -8.26 19.25
CA LEU A 86 7.73 -7.16 19.13
C LEU A 86 8.27 -6.66 20.48
N ASP A 87 7.56 -6.95 21.57
CA ASP A 87 7.98 -6.59 22.94
C ASP A 87 8.66 -7.76 23.67
N GLN A 88 8.85 -8.91 22.99
CA GLN A 88 9.51 -10.05 23.57
C GLN A 88 11.04 -9.94 23.43
N PRO A 89 11.81 -10.36 24.43
CA PRO A 89 13.29 -10.24 24.40
C PRO A 89 13.95 -11.14 23.32
N ASN A 90 13.24 -12.08 22.78
CA ASN A 90 13.68 -12.99 21.72
C ASN A 90 13.15 -12.59 20.33
N CYS A 91 12.61 -11.37 20.17
CA CYS A 91 12.19 -10.87 18.88
C CYS A 91 13.40 -10.74 17.94
N PRO A 92 13.31 -11.25 16.70
CA PRO A 92 14.36 -11.01 15.71
C PRO A 92 14.56 -9.52 15.44
N VAL A 93 15.81 -9.05 15.48
CA VAL A 93 16.19 -7.64 15.30
C VAL A 93 15.69 -7.10 13.95
N GLU A 94 15.61 -7.94 12.95
CA GLU A 94 15.11 -7.61 11.62
C GLU A 94 13.62 -7.19 11.67
N LEU A 95 12.81 -7.83 12.54
CA LEU A 95 11.39 -7.50 12.70
C LEU A 95 11.20 -6.22 13.52
N GLU A 96 12.06 -5.96 14.50
CA GLU A 96 12.08 -4.67 15.21
C GLU A 96 12.42 -3.52 14.27
N ALA A 97 13.41 -3.74 13.39
CA ALA A 97 13.79 -2.76 12.36
C ALA A 97 12.65 -2.53 11.37
N LEU A 98 11.91 -3.58 10.98
CA LEU A 98 10.71 -3.45 10.15
C LEU A 98 9.62 -2.63 10.85
N ALA A 99 9.37 -2.88 12.13
CA ALA A 99 8.41 -2.12 12.91
C ALA A 99 8.77 -0.63 12.98
N SER A 100 10.05 -0.32 13.25
CA SER A 100 10.56 1.05 13.25
C SER A 100 10.40 1.72 11.88
N ARG A 101 10.69 1.00 10.80
CA ARG A 101 10.52 1.49 9.43
C ARG A 101 9.06 1.77 9.09
N LYS A 102 8.10 0.98 9.60
CA LYS A 102 6.67 1.24 9.44
C LYS A 102 6.27 2.61 9.99
N PHE A 103 6.74 2.97 11.17
CA PHE A 103 6.42 4.28 11.75
C PHE A 103 7.01 5.43 10.93
N SER A 104 8.26 5.31 10.48
CA SER A 104 8.89 6.29 9.59
C SER A 104 8.07 6.45 8.29
N ARG A 105 7.68 5.35 7.65
CA ARG A 105 6.89 5.36 6.42
C ARG A 105 5.48 5.90 6.60
N TYR A 106 4.87 5.71 7.76
CA TYR A 106 3.59 6.33 8.08
C TYR A 106 3.70 7.86 8.13
N HIS A 107 4.75 8.41 8.73
CA HIS A 107 4.99 9.84 8.72
C HIS A 107 5.21 10.39 7.30
N ASP A 108 5.98 9.68 6.48
CA ASP A 108 6.19 10.04 5.07
C ASP A 108 4.86 10.02 4.31
N TYR A 109 4.03 9.00 4.52
CA TYR A 109 2.71 8.88 3.91
C TYR A 109 1.82 10.07 4.26
N VAL A 110 1.75 10.46 5.53
CA VAL A 110 0.94 11.61 5.98
C VAL A 110 1.41 12.90 5.31
N LYS A 111 2.73 13.14 5.25
CA LYS A 111 3.32 14.30 4.58
C LYS A 111 3.00 14.32 3.07
N LEU A 112 3.17 13.18 2.39
CA LEU A 112 2.86 13.06 0.96
C LEU A 112 1.37 13.25 0.68
N HIS A 113 0.49 12.72 1.55
CA HIS A 113 -0.96 12.90 1.42
C HIS A 113 -1.37 14.37 1.56
N SER A 114 -0.77 15.13 2.48
CA SER A 114 -0.99 16.57 2.58
C SER A 114 -0.48 17.29 1.33
N LYS A 115 0.72 16.94 0.88
CA LYS A 115 1.34 17.53 -0.31
C LYS A 115 0.52 17.31 -1.58
N LEU A 116 -0.18 16.17 -1.71
CA LEU A 116 -1.03 15.88 -2.87
C LEU A 116 -2.15 16.92 -3.06
N ARG A 117 -2.64 17.52 -1.97
CA ARG A 117 -3.66 18.58 -2.02
C ARG A 117 -3.11 19.95 -2.46
N GLU A 118 -1.79 20.11 -2.37
CA GLU A 118 -1.09 21.38 -2.66
C GLU A 118 -0.43 21.38 -4.05
N CYS A 119 -0.44 20.24 -4.76
CA CYS A 119 0.16 20.11 -6.08
C CYS A 119 -0.47 21.07 -7.08
N ARG A 120 0.38 21.78 -7.82
CA ARG A 120 -0.04 22.80 -8.80
C ARG A 120 0.08 22.32 -10.25
N SER A 121 0.88 21.29 -10.52
CA SER A 121 1.05 20.73 -11.86
C SER A 121 0.70 19.26 -11.90
N LEU A 122 0.31 18.75 -13.08
CA LEU A 122 -0.01 17.34 -13.29
C LEU A 122 1.22 16.45 -13.04
N GLU A 123 2.40 16.90 -13.43
CA GLU A 123 3.66 16.18 -13.23
C GLU A 123 3.99 16.05 -11.74
N GLU A 124 3.86 17.14 -10.99
CA GLU A 124 4.05 17.13 -9.54
C GLU A 124 3.05 16.18 -8.85
N CYS A 125 1.78 16.26 -9.23
CA CYS A 125 0.75 15.35 -8.72
C CYS A 125 1.07 13.88 -9.02
N ALA A 126 1.51 13.58 -10.23
CA ALA A 126 1.88 12.22 -10.65
C ALA A 126 3.07 11.70 -9.83
N GLN A 127 4.08 12.53 -9.60
CA GLN A 127 5.25 12.15 -8.80
C GLN A 127 4.88 11.91 -7.33
N VAL A 128 4.09 12.81 -6.73
CA VAL A 128 3.62 12.66 -5.34
C VAL A 128 2.74 11.43 -5.19
N ALA A 129 1.82 11.17 -6.14
CA ALA A 129 0.98 9.98 -6.16
C ALA A 129 1.81 8.69 -6.29
N GLY A 130 2.84 8.68 -7.13
CA GLY A 130 3.79 7.57 -7.27
C GLY A 130 4.51 7.27 -5.94
N ASN A 131 5.01 8.30 -5.27
CA ASN A 131 5.66 8.16 -3.97
C ASN A 131 4.69 7.68 -2.87
N LEU A 132 3.43 8.15 -2.92
CA LEU A 132 2.38 7.72 -2.01
C LEU A 132 2.07 6.24 -2.19
N LEU A 133 1.94 5.79 -3.45
CA LEU A 133 1.73 4.39 -3.80
C LEU A 133 2.90 3.52 -3.33
N ALA A 134 4.14 3.95 -3.56
CA ALA A 134 5.33 3.24 -3.10
C ALA A 134 5.35 3.09 -1.58
N SER A 135 5.03 4.15 -0.83
CA SER A 135 4.92 4.12 0.63
C SER A 135 3.81 3.18 1.11
N TYR A 136 2.66 3.16 0.43
CA TYR A 136 1.57 2.23 0.72
C TYR A 136 1.98 0.77 0.48
N MET A 137 2.61 0.48 -0.66
CA MET A 137 3.07 -0.87 -1.01
C MET A 137 4.12 -1.39 -0.02
N GLU A 138 5.05 -0.54 0.38
CA GLU A 138 6.06 -0.88 1.38
C GLU A 138 5.40 -1.16 2.75
N ASN A 139 4.47 -0.32 3.19
CA ASN A 139 3.72 -0.55 4.42
C ASN A 139 2.97 -1.89 4.38
N ARG A 140 2.34 -2.23 3.25
CA ARG A 140 1.68 -3.53 3.05
C ARG A 140 2.66 -4.70 3.11
N ALA A 141 3.85 -4.55 2.53
CA ALA A 141 4.90 -5.57 2.60
C ALA A 141 5.35 -5.82 4.05
N ILE A 142 5.52 -4.74 4.84
CA ILE A 142 5.86 -4.84 6.26
C ILE A 142 4.77 -5.61 7.03
N TRP A 143 3.49 -5.26 6.82
CA TRP A 143 2.37 -5.97 7.45
C TRP A 143 2.35 -7.45 7.10
N ASN A 144 2.63 -7.82 5.86
CA ASN A 144 2.69 -9.20 5.43
C ASN A 144 3.78 -9.99 6.17
N GLU A 145 4.97 -9.39 6.36
CA GLU A 145 6.06 -10.02 7.12
C GLU A 145 5.70 -10.23 8.59
N LEU A 146 5.13 -9.20 9.25
CA LEU A 146 4.75 -9.27 10.66
C LEU A 146 3.63 -10.27 10.90
N ASN A 147 2.59 -10.27 10.06
CA ASN A 147 1.50 -11.25 10.14
C ASN A 147 2.00 -12.67 9.91
N TYR A 148 2.87 -12.87 8.93
CA TYR A 148 3.45 -14.18 8.67
C TYR A 148 4.24 -14.69 9.88
N TYR A 149 5.07 -13.84 10.48
CA TYR A 149 5.82 -14.23 11.69
C TYR A 149 4.89 -14.51 12.87
N GLN A 150 3.83 -13.75 13.04
CA GLN A 150 2.85 -13.98 14.11
C GLN A 150 2.20 -15.36 13.99
N GLN A 151 1.88 -15.79 12.76
CA GLN A 151 1.21 -17.05 12.48
C GLN A 151 2.17 -18.25 12.50
N HIS A 152 3.36 -18.11 11.94
CA HIS A 152 4.27 -19.22 11.66
C HIS A 152 5.52 -19.23 12.55
N LYS A 153 5.79 -18.17 13.32
CA LYS A 153 7.02 -17.99 14.12
C LYS A 153 8.31 -18.12 13.32
N SER A 154 8.22 -17.87 12.02
CA SER A 154 9.33 -17.89 11.07
C SER A 154 9.30 -16.64 10.19
N ILE A 155 10.46 -16.16 9.76
CA ILE A 155 10.59 -14.98 8.91
C ILE A 155 10.26 -15.37 7.46
N LEU A 156 9.33 -14.64 6.80
CA LEU A 156 9.04 -14.82 5.39
C LEU A 156 10.19 -14.34 4.49
N GLY A 157 10.84 -13.23 4.88
CA GLY A 157 12.08 -12.75 4.28
C GLY A 157 11.94 -12.08 2.90
N LYS A 158 10.74 -11.72 2.48
CA LYS A 158 10.50 -11.06 1.17
C LYS A 158 10.82 -9.57 1.16
N HIS A 159 10.74 -8.92 2.32
CA HIS A 159 11.02 -7.50 2.39
C HIS A 159 12.54 -7.23 2.21
N PRO A 160 12.95 -6.19 1.44
CA PRO A 160 14.36 -5.90 1.14
C PRO A 160 15.26 -5.71 2.36
N ILE A 161 14.69 -5.36 3.52
CA ILE A 161 15.43 -5.18 4.76
C ILE A 161 16.18 -6.46 5.17
N PHE A 162 15.60 -7.64 4.95
CA PHE A 162 16.23 -8.92 5.31
C PHE A 162 17.48 -9.17 4.50
N ALA A 163 17.48 -8.78 3.23
CA ALA A 163 18.69 -8.87 2.40
C ALA A 163 19.80 -7.95 2.91
N SER A 164 19.46 -6.78 3.49
CA SER A 164 20.46 -5.89 4.10
C SER A 164 21.03 -6.46 5.39
N PHE A 165 20.20 -7.05 6.25
CA PHE A 165 20.65 -7.73 7.46
C PHE A 165 21.53 -8.96 7.15
N ALA A 166 21.13 -9.78 6.17
CA ALA A 166 21.92 -10.92 5.72
C ALA A 166 23.29 -10.49 5.19
N ARG A 167 23.35 -9.41 4.39
CA ARG A 167 24.62 -8.84 3.92
C ARG A 167 25.50 -8.36 5.07
N ARG A 168 24.92 -7.61 6.02
CA ARG A 168 25.65 -7.14 7.19
C ARG A 168 26.20 -8.28 8.04
N LYS A 169 25.39 -9.30 8.29
CA LYS A 169 25.81 -10.51 9.00
C LYS A 169 26.97 -11.21 8.29
N ASN A 170 26.90 -11.28 6.96
CA ASN A 170 27.98 -11.84 6.15
C ASN A 170 29.28 -11.02 6.26
N LEU A 171 29.18 -9.69 6.16
CA LEU A 171 30.35 -8.81 6.34
C LEU A 171 30.99 -8.97 7.72
N LEU A 172 30.19 -9.03 8.78
CA LEU A 172 30.67 -9.24 10.17
C LEU A 172 31.35 -10.62 10.39
N SER A 173 31.05 -11.60 9.53
CA SER A 173 31.73 -12.93 9.59
C SER A 173 32.97 -13.05 8.73
N MET A 174 33.31 -12.02 7.96
CA MET A 174 34.52 -12.02 7.08
C MET A 174 35.77 -11.75 7.87
N SER A 175 36.87 -12.37 7.45
CA SER A 175 38.21 -12.01 7.95
C SER A 175 38.63 -10.63 7.42
N VAL A 176 39.57 -9.95 8.13
CA VAL A 176 40.16 -8.67 7.67
C VAL A 176 40.67 -8.78 6.22
N LYS A 177 41.31 -9.88 5.89
CA LYS A 177 41.83 -10.15 4.52
C LYS A 177 40.66 -10.19 3.49
N ASP A 178 39.54 -10.77 3.84
CA ASP A 178 38.39 -10.87 2.95
C ASP A 178 37.67 -9.53 2.86
N LEU A 179 37.58 -8.77 3.95
CA LEU A 179 37.08 -7.40 3.95
C LEU A 179 37.90 -6.49 3.05
N MET A 180 39.25 -6.58 3.09
CA MET A 180 40.14 -5.83 2.18
C MET A 180 39.90 -6.18 0.71
N LYS A 181 39.74 -7.48 0.39
CA LYS A 181 39.40 -7.92 -0.97
C LYS A 181 38.03 -7.39 -1.39
N ARG A 182 37.05 -7.42 -0.47
CA ARG A 182 35.71 -6.90 -0.73
C ARG A 182 35.74 -5.40 -0.99
N LYS A 183 36.47 -4.64 -0.20
CA LYS A 183 36.74 -3.20 -0.43
C LYS A 183 37.21 -2.93 -1.85
N GLN A 184 38.27 -3.60 -2.27
CA GLN A 184 38.83 -3.43 -3.61
C GLN A 184 37.83 -3.78 -4.72
N GLN A 185 37.01 -4.84 -4.55
CA GLN A 185 35.99 -5.22 -5.48
C GLN A 185 34.90 -4.12 -5.58
N LEU A 186 34.48 -3.54 -4.46
CA LEU A 186 33.49 -2.48 -4.42
C LEU A 186 33.98 -1.20 -5.07
N GLU A 187 35.22 -0.79 -4.81
CA GLU A 187 35.88 0.35 -5.46
C GLU A 187 35.91 0.18 -6.98
N ASN A 188 36.34 -1.01 -7.47
CA ASN A 188 36.34 -1.32 -8.89
C ASN A 188 34.92 -1.29 -9.50
N ASN A 189 33.90 -1.80 -8.79
CA ASN A 189 32.53 -1.78 -9.26
C ASN A 189 31.98 -0.35 -9.32
N ILE A 190 32.27 0.47 -8.32
CA ILE A 190 31.92 1.90 -8.29
C ILE A 190 32.52 2.63 -9.49
N TRP A 191 33.84 2.45 -9.70
CA TRP A 191 34.52 3.05 -10.84
C TRP A 191 33.87 2.64 -12.18
N ARG A 192 33.57 1.34 -12.35
CA ARG A 192 32.96 0.82 -13.57
C ARG A 192 31.59 1.45 -13.84
N VAL A 193 30.71 1.52 -12.83
CA VAL A 193 29.38 2.11 -12.97
C VAL A 193 29.48 3.60 -13.27
N GLN A 194 30.39 4.33 -12.62
CA GLN A 194 30.63 5.74 -12.91
C GLN A 194 31.14 5.96 -14.35
N ALA A 195 32.02 5.09 -14.83
CA ALA A 195 32.52 5.14 -16.22
C ALA A 195 31.37 4.85 -17.23
N GLU A 196 30.51 3.90 -16.94
CA GLU A 196 29.31 3.62 -17.75
C GLU A 196 28.35 4.82 -17.81
N MET A 197 28.15 5.51 -16.67
CA MET A 197 27.31 6.71 -16.61
C MET A 197 27.92 7.88 -17.40
N LYS A 198 29.25 8.05 -17.33
CA LYS A 198 29.97 9.10 -18.11
C LYS A 198 29.87 8.90 -19.63
N LYS A 199 29.79 7.65 -20.10
CA LYS A 199 29.68 7.35 -21.53
C LYS A 199 28.34 7.80 -22.13
N GLY A 200 27.27 7.86 -21.32
CA GLY A 200 25.95 8.33 -21.74
C GLY A 200 25.28 7.51 -22.84
N ASP A 201 25.81 6.32 -23.16
CA ASP A 201 25.38 5.47 -24.28
C ASP A 201 23.98 4.86 -24.11
N LYS A 202 23.49 4.75 -22.87
CA LYS A 202 22.21 4.12 -22.52
C LYS A 202 21.49 4.88 -21.41
N PRO A 203 20.91 6.07 -21.67
CA PRO A 203 20.32 6.91 -20.64
C PRO A 203 19.12 6.26 -19.92
N HIS A 204 18.41 5.34 -20.58
CA HIS A 204 17.31 4.58 -19.98
C HIS A 204 17.77 3.66 -18.82
N LEU A 205 19.05 3.34 -18.71
CA LEU A 205 19.63 2.53 -17.63
C LEU A 205 20.19 3.38 -16.47
N ASP A 206 20.19 4.70 -16.60
CA ASP A 206 20.82 5.57 -15.60
C ASP A 206 20.15 5.51 -14.22
N GLY A 207 18.84 5.26 -14.17
CA GLY A 207 18.13 4.98 -12.92
C GLY A 207 18.71 3.76 -12.20
N GLN A 208 18.82 2.63 -12.89
CA GLN A 208 19.39 1.39 -12.35
C GLN A 208 20.88 1.52 -12.00
N ARG A 209 21.64 2.30 -12.79
CA ARG A 209 23.06 2.59 -12.53
C ARG A 209 23.23 3.37 -11.24
N ARG A 210 22.39 4.41 -11.00
CA ARG A 210 22.40 5.19 -9.75
C ARG A 210 22.06 4.32 -8.54
N GLU A 211 21.05 3.45 -8.63
CA GLU A 211 20.69 2.53 -7.56
C GLU A 211 21.84 1.57 -7.22
N ARG A 212 22.49 0.99 -8.25
CA ARG A 212 23.66 0.12 -8.04
C ARG A 212 24.83 0.88 -7.43
N LEU A 213 25.08 2.09 -7.89
CA LEU A 213 26.15 2.95 -7.35
C LEU A 213 25.90 3.26 -5.87
N ALA A 214 24.69 3.67 -5.51
CA ALA A 214 24.32 3.92 -4.12
C ALA A 214 24.45 2.66 -3.24
N ALA A 215 24.07 1.49 -3.75
CA ALA A 215 24.23 0.23 -3.04
C ALA A 215 25.69 -0.13 -2.78
N TYR A 216 26.58 0.03 -3.79
CA TYR A 216 28.01 -0.23 -3.63
C TYR A 216 28.69 0.77 -2.69
N GLN A 217 28.31 2.05 -2.77
CA GLN A 217 28.84 3.07 -1.86
C GLN A 217 28.41 2.83 -0.40
N SER A 218 27.17 2.43 -0.18
CA SER A 218 26.67 2.08 1.15
C SER A 218 27.40 0.87 1.73
N GLU A 219 27.64 -0.17 0.91
CA GLU A 219 28.37 -1.36 1.35
C GLU A 219 29.86 -1.05 1.61
N LEU A 220 30.48 -0.22 0.77
CA LEU A 220 31.87 0.23 0.96
C LEU A 220 32.05 1.00 2.25
N ALA A 221 31.10 1.89 2.59
CA ALA A 221 31.11 2.62 3.86
C ALA A 221 31.06 1.68 5.06
N GLU A 222 30.22 0.63 5.01
CA GLU A 222 30.14 -0.37 6.09
C GLU A 222 31.44 -1.20 6.19
N VAL A 223 32.03 -1.61 5.06
CA VAL A 223 33.30 -2.33 5.03
C VAL A 223 34.45 -1.48 5.61
N ASN A 224 34.52 -0.19 5.24
CA ASN A 224 35.52 0.72 5.82
C ASN A 224 35.31 0.87 7.34
N ARG A 225 34.08 1.04 7.81
CA ARG A 225 33.79 1.11 9.24
C ARG A 225 34.30 -0.14 10.00
N LEU A 226 34.05 -1.33 9.45
CA LEU A 226 34.51 -2.58 10.06
C LEU A 226 36.02 -2.70 10.07
N LEU A 227 36.73 -2.19 9.04
CA LEU A 227 38.19 -2.18 8.98
C LEU A 227 38.82 -1.15 9.92
N ASP A 228 38.09 -0.06 10.26
CA ASP A 228 38.53 0.99 11.19
C ASP A 228 38.29 0.62 12.66
N GLU A 229 37.36 -0.30 12.95
CA GLU A 229 37.04 -0.80 14.29
C GLU A 229 37.96 -1.93 14.79
N GLU A 230 38.80 -2.53 13.92
CA GLU A 230 39.80 -3.56 14.24
C GLU A 230 41.21 -2.98 14.35
#